data_e3f2fcd587c74b6d86e9c784d0b48943
#
_entry.id   e3f2fcd587c74b6d86e9c784d0b48943
#
_cell.length_a   1.000
_cell.length_b   1.000
_cell.length_c   1.000
_cell.angle_alpha   90.00
_cell.angle_beta   90.00
_cell.angle_gamma   90.00
#
_symmetry.space_group_name_H-M   'P 1'
#
loop_
_entity.id
_entity.type
_entity.pdbx_description
1 polymer ?
#
loop_
_entity_poly.entity_id
_entity_poly.type
_entity_poly.pdbx_seq_one_letter_code
_entity_poly.pdbx_strand_id
1 'polypeptide(L)'
;MITNLDLSVPAQLTLALVPDLVLMGGGMLLLIWAALRPESDRHQRAVGMASIVLAGVTILLCLAWSSRYTAGAGPIAIDNFRWFVDVVVLLGTVFAIALSMDDNMRSGITAAESHVLILLASSGMMLLAAARDLMIVFLGVELMSISVYALAGINRRSARSAEGALKYFLLGAFSTAFLLYGIALVYGATGSTNLAVIAGRTTMYNLASSPLLLVGIALLLIGFGFKVATVPFHMWAPDVYDGAPSPITAYMAATVKAAAFAAFIRVWLEAFPFSASMWRPALGGIAIATMVIGNAIGIVQRNLKRLLAYSSIGHAGYLLVAIAAGTVQGSSAMLFYLFIYTLATFGAFAVVVTLTRENQGAVMLDELSGLWRVRPWLAFAMAVLMLALMGFPIFGGAGFYAKWYVLQAALNAPVRQTTLAVVLVLTTVISAGYYLYVVMLMFMRPRPEGLPAPEQAGGLTRVVLNVTVALLLIFGFVPERAIEVARSGQPVFGPASGTTASVLPNVIDFGAPRSPPERVVFVKGPPQVKYDSAVAR
;
A
#
# COMPACT_ATOMS: atom_id res chain seq x y z
N MET A 1 -27.00 -27.51 26.69
CA MET A 1 -27.38 -27.52 25.26
C MET A 1 -26.20 -26.97 24.49
N ILE A 2 -25.46 -27.82 23.80
CA ILE A 2 -24.41 -27.41 22.88
C ILE A 2 -25.15 -26.89 21.64
N THR A 3 -25.27 -25.59 21.52
CA THR A 3 -25.78 -24.94 20.29
C THR A 3 -24.90 -25.40 19.13
N ASN A 4 -25.51 -25.94 18.07
CA ASN A 4 -24.83 -26.35 16.87
C ASN A 4 -23.94 -25.18 16.41
N LEU A 5 -22.61 -25.41 16.45
CA LEU A 5 -21.63 -24.43 15.94
C LEU A 5 -21.90 -24.31 14.42
N ASP A 6 -22.29 -23.14 13.97
CA ASP A 6 -22.44 -22.90 12.54
C ASP A 6 -21.04 -22.86 11.88
N LEU A 7 -20.66 -23.97 11.28
CA LEU A 7 -19.38 -24.15 10.60
C LEU A 7 -19.36 -23.56 9.17
N SER A 8 -20.48 -23.00 8.70
CA SER A 8 -20.55 -22.41 7.36
C SER A 8 -19.68 -21.13 7.24
N VAL A 9 -19.65 -20.30 8.28
CA VAL A 9 -18.84 -19.06 8.31
C VAL A 9 -17.35 -19.36 8.34
N PRO A 10 -16.81 -20.25 9.20
CA PRO A 10 -15.41 -20.66 9.16
C PRO A 10 -14.99 -21.28 7.82
N ALA A 11 -15.84 -22.11 7.22
CA ALA A 11 -15.56 -22.72 5.92
C ALA A 11 -15.46 -21.68 4.79
N GLN A 12 -16.37 -20.72 4.73
CA GLN A 12 -16.34 -19.62 3.76
C GLN A 12 -15.10 -18.74 3.96
N LEU A 13 -14.72 -18.44 5.20
CA LEU A 13 -13.53 -17.69 5.52
C LEU A 13 -12.26 -18.42 5.08
N THR A 14 -12.17 -19.72 5.34
CA THR A 14 -11.05 -20.55 4.91
C THR A 14 -10.93 -20.57 3.37
N LEU A 15 -12.06 -20.75 2.67
CA LEU A 15 -12.09 -20.74 1.21
C LEU A 15 -11.63 -19.37 0.66
N ALA A 16 -12.04 -18.27 1.29
CA ALA A 16 -11.62 -16.94 0.91
C ALA A 16 -10.11 -16.69 1.08
N LEU A 17 -9.49 -17.36 2.03
CA LEU A 17 -8.06 -17.26 2.34
C LEU A 17 -7.20 -18.26 1.55
N VAL A 18 -7.78 -19.13 0.70
CA VAL A 18 -7.00 -20.14 -0.04
C VAL A 18 -5.82 -19.54 -0.81
N PRO A 19 -5.94 -18.42 -1.57
CA PRO A 19 -4.79 -17.84 -2.25
C PRO A 19 -3.68 -17.42 -1.28
N ASP A 20 -4.04 -16.80 -0.14
CA ASP A 20 -3.09 -16.39 0.91
C ASP A 20 -2.39 -17.60 1.54
N LEU A 21 -3.16 -18.64 1.87
CA LEU A 21 -2.64 -19.89 2.45
C LEU A 21 -1.72 -20.62 1.48
N VAL A 22 -2.04 -20.64 0.19
CA VAL A 22 -1.18 -21.24 -0.85
C VAL A 22 0.14 -20.48 -0.95
N LEU A 23 0.11 -19.14 -0.97
CA LEU A 23 1.33 -18.33 -1.03
C LEU A 23 2.18 -18.50 0.23
N MET A 24 1.57 -18.42 1.39
CA MET A 24 2.28 -18.51 2.68
C MET A 24 2.80 -19.93 2.92
N GLY A 25 1.97 -20.95 2.76
CA GLY A 25 2.35 -22.35 2.95
C GLY A 25 3.40 -22.81 1.93
N GLY A 26 3.21 -22.45 0.66
CA GLY A 26 4.20 -22.68 -0.38
C GLY A 26 5.52 -21.95 -0.12
N GLY A 27 5.46 -20.69 0.35
CA GLY A 27 6.64 -19.95 0.79
C GLY A 27 7.39 -20.63 1.94
N MET A 28 6.67 -21.13 2.95
CA MET A 28 7.29 -21.89 4.06
C MET A 28 7.97 -23.17 3.58
N LEU A 29 7.35 -23.93 2.66
CA LEU A 29 7.97 -25.12 2.06
C LEU A 29 9.21 -24.77 1.25
N LEU A 30 9.18 -23.67 0.49
CA LEU A 30 10.35 -23.17 -0.25
C LEU A 30 11.45 -22.70 0.70
N LEU A 31 11.14 -22.13 1.86
CA LEU A 31 12.12 -21.76 2.87
C LEU A 31 12.86 -22.98 3.42
N ILE A 32 12.12 -24.05 3.74
CA ILE A 32 12.71 -25.31 4.17
C ILE A 32 13.61 -25.86 3.06
N TRP A 33 13.15 -25.86 1.81
CA TRP A 33 13.96 -26.31 0.69
C TRP A 33 15.20 -25.45 0.48
N ALA A 34 15.10 -24.12 0.62
CA ALA A 34 16.25 -23.23 0.56
C ALA A 34 17.30 -23.53 1.64
N ALA A 35 16.85 -23.85 2.86
CA ALA A 35 17.73 -24.13 4.01
C ALA A 35 18.39 -25.53 3.97
N LEU A 36 17.76 -26.53 3.33
CA LEU A 36 18.25 -27.91 3.31
C LEU A 36 19.41 -28.16 2.34
N ARG A 37 19.72 -27.21 1.46
CA ARG A 37 20.80 -27.37 0.47
C ARG A 37 21.89 -26.32 0.64
N PRO A 38 23.15 -26.67 0.32
CA PRO A 38 24.25 -25.71 0.34
C PRO A 38 23.96 -24.55 -0.64
N GLU A 39 24.37 -23.36 -0.25
CA GLU A 39 24.27 -22.17 -1.07
C GLU A 39 25.02 -22.35 -2.40
N SER A 40 24.30 -22.16 -3.49
CA SER A 40 24.87 -22.14 -4.84
C SER A 40 23.98 -21.33 -5.78
N ASP A 41 24.55 -20.74 -6.81
CA ASP A 41 23.83 -19.98 -7.82
C ASP A 41 22.70 -20.77 -8.49
N ARG A 42 22.94 -22.07 -8.73
CA ARG A 42 21.92 -22.97 -9.31
C ARG A 42 20.76 -23.19 -8.36
N HIS A 43 21.04 -23.38 -7.07
CA HIS A 43 20.01 -23.57 -6.05
C HIS A 43 19.19 -22.29 -5.85
N GLN A 44 19.86 -21.15 -5.74
CA GLN A 44 19.20 -19.84 -5.64
C GLN A 44 18.28 -19.57 -6.85
N ARG A 45 18.74 -19.85 -8.07
CA ARG A 45 17.89 -19.73 -9.27
C ARG A 45 16.69 -20.68 -9.23
N ALA A 46 16.87 -21.92 -8.79
CA ALA A 46 15.77 -22.87 -8.69
C ALA A 46 14.71 -22.43 -7.68
N VAL A 47 15.12 -21.94 -6.51
CA VAL A 47 14.20 -21.37 -5.50
C VAL A 47 13.50 -20.12 -6.04
N GLY A 48 14.23 -19.22 -6.72
CA GLY A 48 13.65 -18.02 -7.35
C GLY A 48 12.62 -18.37 -8.42
N MET A 49 12.90 -19.31 -9.31
CA MET A 49 11.93 -19.75 -10.32
C MET A 49 10.70 -20.43 -9.70
N ALA A 50 10.89 -21.28 -8.69
CA ALA A 50 9.77 -21.89 -7.94
C ALA A 50 8.91 -20.82 -7.25
N SER A 51 9.55 -19.77 -6.71
CA SER A 51 8.85 -18.63 -6.11
C SER A 51 8.03 -17.84 -7.13
N ILE A 52 8.55 -17.64 -8.35
CA ILE A 52 7.79 -17.00 -9.46
C ILE A 52 6.60 -17.86 -9.85
N VAL A 53 6.79 -19.19 -9.98
CA VAL A 53 5.70 -20.11 -10.33
C VAL A 53 4.63 -20.09 -9.24
N LEU A 54 4.99 -20.13 -7.96
CA LEU A 54 4.06 -20.06 -6.85
C LEU A 54 3.25 -18.76 -6.85
N ALA A 55 3.92 -17.61 -7.05
CA ALA A 55 3.23 -16.32 -7.18
C ALA A 55 2.29 -16.30 -8.40
N GLY A 56 2.70 -16.88 -9.54
CA GLY A 56 1.86 -17.02 -10.73
C GLY A 56 0.62 -17.89 -10.49
N VAL A 57 0.77 -19.03 -9.82
CA VAL A 57 -0.36 -19.88 -9.42
C VAL A 57 -1.31 -19.11 -8.49
N THR A 58 -0.76 -18.34 -7.56
CA THR A 58 -1.59 -17.53 -6.64
C THR A 58 -2.35 -16.43 -7.40
N ILE A 59 -1.75 -15.79 -8.44
CA ILE A 59 -2.49 -14.84 -9.31
C ILE A 59 -3.68 -15.54 -9.98
N LEU A 60 -3.47 -16.72 -10.55
CA LEU A 60 -4.55 -17.49 -11.20
C LEU A 60 -5.66 -17.86 -10.20
N LEU A 61 -5.29 -18.21 -8.98
CA LEU A 61 -6.25 -18.45 -7.90
C LEU A 61 -7.05 -17.17 -7.57
N CYS A 62 -6.39 -16.02 -7.37
CA CYS A 62 -7.09 -14.76 -7.12
C CYS A 62 -8.09 -14.41 -8.24
N LEU A 63 -7.70 -14.58 -9.51
CA LEU A 63 -8.58 -14.35 -10.65
C LEU A 63 -9.76 -15.34 -10.69
N ALA A 64 -9.54 -16.61 -10.38
CA ALA A 64 -10.59 -17.61 -10.32
C ALA A 64 -11.56 -17.38 -9.14
N TRP A 65 -11.05 -16.90 -8.01
CA TRP A 65 -11.85 -16.60 -6.81
C TRP A 65 -12.65 -15.32 -6.95
N SER A 66 -12.12 -14.29 -7.63
CA SER A 66 -12.80 -13.00 -7.82
C SER A 66 -14.18 -13.12 -8.50
N SER A 67 -14.37 -14.14 -9.34
CA SER A 67 -15.64 -14.39 -10.04
C SER A 67 -16.65 -15.23 -9.25
N ARG A 68 -16.23 -15.88 -8.15
CA ARG A 68 -17.03 -16.89 -7.43
C ARG A 68 -17.44 -16.47 -6.03
N TYR A 69 -16.62 -15.66 -5.37
CA TYR A 69 -16.79 -15.35 -3.95
C TYR A 69 -16.84 -13.84 -3.75
N THR A 70 -18.03 -13.33 -3.51
CA THR A 70 -18.29 -11.99 -3.01
C THR A 70 -19.17 -12.13 -1.78
N ALA A 71 -18.62 -11.96 -0.59
CA ALA A 71 -19.38 -12.06 0.64
C ALA A 71 -18.85 -11.13 1.74
N GLY A 72 -19.70 -10.58 2.44
CA GLY A 72 -19.76 -9.49 3.23
C GLY A 72 -19.31 -9.31 4.59
N ALA A 73 -19.47 -9.87 5.66
CA ALA A 73 -19.47 -9.25 7.01
C ALA A 73 -18.40 -9.77 7.99
N GLY A 74 -17.38 -10.46 7.53
CA GLY A 74 -16.33 -11.01 8.39
C GLY A 74 -15.14 -10.03 8.61
N PRO A 75 -14.15 -10.46 9.41
CA PRO A 75 -12.92 -9.71 9.65
C PRO A 75 -12.01 -9.63 8.42
N ILE A 76 -12.30 -10.40 7.37
CA ILE A 76 -11.60 -10.46 6.08
C ILE A 76 -12.56 -10.05 4.97
N ALA A 77 -12.16 -9.12 4.13
CA ALA A 77 -12.91 -8.71 2.95
C ALA A 77 -12.82 -9.79 1.86
N ILE A 78 -13.95 -10.02 1.20
CA ILE A 78 -14.07 -10.88 0.03
C ILE A 78 -14.73 -10.03 -1.06
N ASP A 79 -14.00 -9.04 -1.57
CA ASP A 79 -14.48 -8.06 -2.53
C ASP A 79 -13.48 -7.86 -3.68
N ASN A 80 -13.96 -7.26 -4.76
CA ASN A 80 -13.14 -6.99 -5.92
C ASN A 80 -11.99 -6.02 -5.64
N PHE A 81 -12.13 -5.17 -4.61
CA PHE A 81 -11.05 -4.29 -4.17
C PHE A 81 -9.85 -5.11 -3.70
N ARG A 82 -10.07 -6.09 -2.83
CA ARG A 82 -9.04 -7.01 -2.36
C ARG A 82 -8.38 -7.73 -3.52
N TRP A 83 -9.19 -8.36 -4.39
CA TRP A 83 -8.66 -9.15 -5.49
C TRP A 83 -7.82 -8.33 -6.46
N PHE A 84 -8.23 -7.08 -6.73
CA PHE A 84 -7.44 -6.16 -7.54
C PHE A 84 -6.08 -5.87 -6.89
N VAL A 85 -6.06 -5.54 -5.60
CA VAL A 85 -4.83 -5.24 -4.87
C VAL A 85 -3.93 -6.46 -4.78
N ASP A 86 -4.50 -7.65 -4.52
CA ASP A 86 -3.75 -8.91 -4.47
C ASP A 86 -3.04 -9.19 -5.80
N VAL A 87 -3.70 -8.97 -6.93
CA VAL A 87 -3.08 -9.11 -8.26
C VAL A 87 -1.96 -8.09 -8.47
N VAL A 88 -2.13 -6.82 -8.06
CA VAL A 88 -1.07 -5.80 -8.14
C VAL A 88 0.12 -6.17 -7.26
N VAL A 89 -0.12 -6.65 -6.04
CA VAL A 89 0.91 -7.11 -5.11
C VAL A 89 1.68 -8.30 -5.69
N LEU A 90 0.98 -9.30 -6.20
CA LEU A 90 1.59 -10.51 -6.75
C LEU A 90 2.37 -10.23 -8.04
N LEU A 91 1.87 -9.32 -8.90
CA LEU A 91 2.62 -8.86 -10.08
C LEU A 91 3.94 -8.19 -9.67
N GLY A 92 3.89 -7.29 -8.67
CA GLY A 92 5.08 -6.68 -8.11
C GLY A 92 6.02 -7.70 -7.46
N THR A 93 5.48 -8.75 -6.84
CA THR A 93 6.24 -9.89 -6.29
C THR A 93 7.02 -10.62 -7.37
N VAL A 94 6.37 -10.97 -8.47
CA VAL A 94 7.02 -11.63 -9.63
C VAL A 94 8.13 -10.74 -10.19
N PHE A 95 7.88 -9.44 -10.37
CA PHE A 95 8.90 -8.51 -10.86
C PHE A 95 10.06 -8.36 -9.87
N ALA A 96 9.79 -8.26 -8.56
CA ALA A 96 10.83 -8.16 -7.54
C ALA A 96 11.74 -9.39 -7.53
N ILE A 97 11.17 -10.59 -7.57
CA ILE A 97 11.93 -11.85 -7.60
C ILE A 97 12.74 -11.94 -8.89
N ALA A 98 12.14 -11.63 -10.05
CA ALA A 98 12.81 -11.67 -11.35
C ALA A 98 14.01 -10.71 -11.40
N LEU A 99 13.86 -9.48 -10.91
CA LEU A 99 14.96 -8.51 -10.81
C LEU A 99 16.03 -8.97 -9.80
N SER A 100 15.61 -9.51 -8.64
CA SER A 100 16.53 -9.99 -7.60
C SER A 100 17.39 -11.17 -8.07
N MET A 101 16.84 -12.05 -8.90
CA MET A 101 17.61 -13.19 -9.45
C MET A 101 18.80 -12.72 -10.29
N ASP A 102 18.61 -11.70 -11.13
CA ASP A 102 19.70 -11.15 -11.95
C ASP A 102 20.65 -10.27 -11.13
N ASP A 103 20.11 -9.43 -10.21
CA ASP A 103 20.89 -8.50 -9.38
C ASP A 103 21.77 -9.23 -8.36
N ASN A 104 21.22 -10.24 -7.68
CA ASN A 104 21.96 -11.05 -6.71
C ASN A 104 23.17 -11.73 -7.33
N MET A 105 23.03 -12.26 -8.56
CA MET A 105 24.14 -12.90 -9.28
C MET A 105 25.24 -11.90 -9.65
N ARG A 106 24.87 -10.68 -10.06
CA ARG A 106 25.83 -9.61 -10.38
C ARG A 106 26.53 -9.08 -9.13
N SER A 107 25.79 -8.97 -8.03
CA SER A 107 26.31 -8.45 -6.76
C SER A 107 26.98 -9.51 -5.89
N GLY A 108 27.08 -10.75 -6.35
CA GLY A 108 27.66 -11.86 -5.59
C GLY A 108 26.90 -12.17 -4.29
N ILE A 109 25.59 -11.90 -4.27
CA ILE A 109 24.71 -12.20 -3.13
C ILE A 109 24.17 -13.62 -3.31
N THR A 110 24.62 -14.55 -2.49
CA THR A 110 24.08 -15.91 -2.42
C THR A 110 23.10 -15.99 -1.25
N ALA A 111 21.83 -15.73 -1.51
CA ALA A 111 20.77 -15.69 -0.51
C ALA A 111 19.46 -16.21 -1.15
N ALA A 112 19.31 -17.54 -1.21
CA ALA A 112 18.10 -18.17 -1.75
C ALA A 112 16.84 -17.78 -0.95
N GLU A 113 17.01 -17.57 0.37
CA GLU A 113 15.98 -17.11 1.29
C GLU A 113 15.40 -15.72 0.92
N SER A 114 16.16 -14.89 0.19
CA SER A 114 15.66 -13.56 -0.24
C SER A 114 14.39 -13.64 -1.07
N HIS A 115 14.28 -14.64 -1.96
CA HIS A 115 13.10 -14.83 -2.79
C HIS A 115 11.89 -15.29 -1.97
N VAL A 116 12.14 -16.10 -0.94
CA VAL A 116 11.08 -16.55 -0.03
C VAL A 116 10.61 -15.43 0.90
N LEU A 117 11.52 -14.59 1.39
CA LEU A 117 11.15 -13.41 2.18
C LEU A 117 10.26 -12.44 1.38
N ILE A 118 10.46 -12.31 0.07
CA ILE A 118 9.56 -11.54 -0.81
C ILE A 118 8.16 -12.19 -0.82
N LEU A 119 8.03 -13.52 -0.91
CA LEU A 119 6.73 -14.21 -0.85
C LEU A 119 6.02 -14.02 0.50
N LEU A 120 6.76 -14.13 1.61
CA LEU A 120 6.20 -13.93 2.97
C LEU A 120 5.76 -12.48 3.18
N ALA A 121 6.55 -11.51 2.70
CA ALA A 121 6.13 -10.10 2.70
C ALA A 121 4.84 -9.90 1.89
N SER A 122 4.74 -10.55 0.72
CA SER A 122 3.55 -10.47 -0.14
C SER A 122 2.32 -11.11 0.51
N SER A 123 2.50 -12.21 1.25
CA SER A 123 1.39 -12.80 2.04
C SER A 123 0.87 -11.82 3.10
N GLY A 124 1.78 -11.08 3.77
CA GLY A 124 1.39 -10.01 4.70
C GLY A 124 0.65 -8.87 4.00
N MET A 125 1.04 -8.53 2.76
CA MET A 125 0.38 -7.49 1.95
C MET A 125 -1.02 -7.90 1.48
N MET A 126 -1.21 -9.15 1.08
CA MET A 126 -2.52 -9.70 0.72
C MET A 126 -3.44 -9.71 1.94
N LEU A 127 -2.94 -10.15 3.09
CA LEU A 127 -3.70 -10.09 4.35
C LEU A 127 -4.08 -8.64 4.71
N LEU A 128 -3.17 -7.69 4.51
CA LEU A 128 -3.38 -6.26 4.74
C LEU A 128 -4.46 -5.69 3.81
N ALA A 129 -4.46 -6.05 2.53
CA ALA A 129 -5.49 -5.64 1.55
C ALA A 129 -6.88 -6.21 1.88
N ALA A 130 -6.91 -7.42 2.47
CA ALA A 130 -8.13 -8.11 2.87
C ALA A 130 -8.67 -7.66 4.24
N ALA A 131 -7.92 -6.90 5.04
CA ALA A 131 -8.25 -6.61 6.43
C ALA A 131 -9.50 -5.72 6.59
N ARG A 132 -10.50 -6.21 7.32
CA ARG A 132 -11.66 -5.46 7.83
C ARG A 132 -11.70 -5.37 9.35
N ASP A 133 -10.58 -5.67 9.97
CA ASP A 133 -10.35 -5.60 11.40
C ASP A 133 -8.98 -4.98 11.66
N LEU A 134 -8.88 -4.04 12.62
CA LEU A 134 -7.64 -3.33 12.91
C LEU A 134 -6.51 -4.24 13.42
N MET A 135 -6.84 -5.37 14.08
CA MET A 135 -5.83 -6.35 14.49
C MET A 135 -5.27 -7.10 13.30
N ILE A 136 -6.10 -7.39 12.28
CA ILE A 136 -5.62 -8.00 11.03
C ILE A 136 -4.77 -7.01 10.24
N VAL A 137 -5.13 -5.72 10.24
CA VAL A 137 -4.27 -4.65 9.69
C VAL A 137 -2.90 -4.68 10.36
N PHE A 138 -2.86 -4.74 11.70
CA PHE A 138 -1.61 -4.80 12.46
C PHE A 138 -0.79 -6.05 12.09
N LEU A 139 -1.39 -7.24 12.07
CA LEU A 139 -0.71 -8.49 11.71
C LEU A 139 -0.18 -8.45 10.27
N GLY A 140 -0.95 -7.95 9.31
CA GLY A 140 -0.51 -7.79 7.92
C GLY A 140 0.66 -6.83 7.79
N VAL A 141 0.62 -5.70 8.50
CA VAL A 141 1.73 -4.73 8.57
C VAL A 141 2.99 -5.36 9.14
N GLU A 142 2.89 -6.14 10.23
CA GLU A 142 4.06 -6.77 10.86
C GLU A 142 4.67 -7.87 10.00
N LEU A 143 3.85 -8.78 9.45
CA LEU A 143 4.33 -9.85 8.60
C LEU A 143 5.06 -9.30 7.36
N MET A 144 4.49 -8.29 6.71
CA MET A 144 5.13 -7.57 5.61
C MET A 144 6.44 -6.92 6.05
N SER A 145 6.43 -6.21 7.19
CA SER A 145 7.53 -5.34 7.61
C SER A 145 8.77 -6.10 8.03
N ILE A 146 8.63 -7.15 8.84
CA ILE A 146 9.75 -7.97 9.32
C ILE A 146 10.50 -8.55 8.12
N SER A 147 9.77 -9.08 7.13
CA SER A 147 10.37 -9.63 5.91
C SER A 147 11.13 -8.55 5.12
N VAL A 148 10.54 -7.36 4.97
CA VAL A 148 11.14 -6.25 4.20
C VAL A 148 12.33 -5.63 4.95
N TYR A 149 12.34 -5.59 6.29
CA TYR A 149 13.50 -5.15 7.07
C TYR A 149 14.71 -6.05 6.81
N ALA A 150 14.50 -7.38 6.83
CA ALA A 150 15.55 -8.34 6.51
C ALA A 150 16.04 -8.20 5.06
N LEU A 151 15.11 -8.01 4.09
CA LEU A 151 15.42 -7.82 2.68
C LEU A 151 16.22 -6.54 2.42
N ALA A 152 15.94 -5.44 3.12
CA ALA A 152 16.70 -4.19 2.98
C ALA A 152 18.17 -4.37 3.36
N GLY A 153 18.48 -5.26 4.32
CA GLY A 153 19.83 -5.59 4.78
C GLY A 153 20.42 -6.86 4.19
N ILE A 154 19.83 -7.46 3.14
CA ILE A 154 20.25 -8.77 2.63
C ILE A 154 21.68 -8.77 2.10
N ASN A 155 22.17 -7.62 1.59
CA ASN A 155 23.57 -7.46 1.22
C ASN A 155 24.42 -7.15 2.47
N ARG A 156 24.80 -8.19 3.20
CA ARG A 156 25.59 -8.10 4.45
C ARG A 156 27.00 -7.51 4.26
N ARG A 157 27.51 -7.46 3.03
CA ARG A 157 28.83 -6.89 2.70
C ARG A 157 28.78 -5.37 2.51
N SER A 158 27.60 -4.79 2.35
CA SER A 158 27.41 -3.35 2.16
C SER A 158 27.06 -2.66 3.47
N ALA A 159 27.95 -1.80 3.95
CA ALA A 159 27.68 -0.96 5.14
C ALA A 159 26.44 -0.07 4.94
N ARG A 160 26.20 0.43 3.72
CA ARG A 160 25.00 1.23 3.38
C ARG A 160 23.73 0.41 3.50
N SER A 161 23.75 -0.88 3.08
CA SER A 161 22.60 -1.77 3.20
C SER A 161 22.29 -2.06 4.67
N ALA A 162 23.31 -2.33 5.48
CA ALA A 162 23.17 -2.56 6.92
C ALA A 162 22.63 -1.30 7.65
N GLU A 163 23.18 -0.11 7.34
CA GLU A 163 22.71 1.15 7.91
C GLU A 163 21.25 1.43 7.51
N GLY A 164 20.91 1.28 6.22
CA GLY A 164 19.55 1.46 5.74
C GLY A 164 18.57 0.52 6.42
N ALA A 165 18.90 -0.76 6.54
CA ALA A 165 18.07 -1.76 7.21
C ALA A 165 17.86 -1.44 8.69
N LEU A 166 18.91 -1.03 9.40
CA LEU A 166 18.82 -0.67 10.81
C LEU A 166 17.93 0.59 11.02
N LYS A 167 18.11 1.63 10.20
CA LYS A 167 17.24 2.81 10.22
C LYS A 167 15.78 2.44 9.96
N TYR A 168 15.54 1.56 8.96
CA TYR A 168 14.19 1.14 8.62
C TYR A 168 13.55 0.33 9.74
N PHE A 169 14.29 -0.61 10.34
CA PHE A 169 13.81 -1.41 11.46
C PHE A 169 13.47 -0.54 12.68
N LEU A 170 14.40 0.31 13.13
CA LEU A 170 14.19 1.12 14.34
C LEU A 170 13.02 2.10 14.17
N LEU A 171 12.99 2.85 13.07
CA LEU A 171 11.92 3.82 12.82
C LEU A 171 10.60 3.12 12.52
N GLY A 172 10.65 1.94 11.87
CA GLY A 172 9.49 1.11 11.60
C GLY A 172 8.85 0.55 12.86
N ALA A 173 9.65 -0.03 13.76
CA ALA A 173 9.17 -0.55 15.03
C ALA A 173 8.54 0.57 15.90
N PHE A 174 9.16 1.76 15.90
CA PHE A 174 8.59 2.93 16.58
C PHE A 174 7.24 3.34 15.98
N SER A 175 7.14 3.36 14.64
CA SER A 175 5.88 3.67 13.95
C SER A 175 4.78 2.64 14.23
N THR A 176 5.15 1.35 14.32
CA THR A 176 4.21 0.28 14.63
C THR A 176 3.67 0.40 16.07
N ALA A 177 4.47 0.90 17.02
CA ALA A 177 3.99 1.19 18.35
C ALA A 177 2.88 2.25 18.36
N PHE A 178 3.01 3.32 17.55
CA PHE A 178 1.93 4.31 17.37
C PHE A 178 0.69 3.68 16.72
N LEU A 179 0.86 2.83 15.71
CA LEU A 179 -0.25 2.12 15.07
C LEU A 179 -1.02 1.28 16.10
N LEU A 180 -0.31 0.46 16.88
CA LEU A 180 -0.90 -0.42 17.89
C LEU A 180 -1.60 0.38 19.00
N TYR A 181 -0.96 1.46 19.47
CA TYR A 181 -1.57 2.30 20.49
C TYR A 181 -2.81 3.03 19.95
N GLY A 182 -2.78 3.46 18.69
CA GLY A 182 -3.96 4.00 17.99
C GLY A 182 -5.10 2.98 17.93
N ILE A 183 -4.82 1.72 17.62
CA ILE A 183 -5.81 0.62 17.65
C ILE A 183 -6.39 0.46 19.06
N ALA A 184 -5.56 0.48 20.09
CA ALA A 184 -6.00 0.36 21.48
C ALA A 184 -6.94 1.49 21.89
N LEU A 185 -6.65 2.74 21.49
CA LEU A 185 -7.53 3.90 21.79
C LEU A 185 -8.85 3.84 21.01
N VAL A 186 -8.83 3.44 19.74
CA VAL A 186 -10.05 3.22 18.96
C VAL A 186 -10.90 2.12 19.59
N TYR A 187 -10.28 1.01 20.02
CA TYR A 187 -10.96 -0.04 20.77
C TYR A 187 -11.52 0.49 22.10
N GLY A 188 -10.74 1.26 22.86
CA GLY A 188 -11.21 1.87 24.10
C GLY A 188 -12.40 2.81 23.93
N ALA A 189 -12.45 3.55 22.79
CA ALA A 189 -13.56 4.44 22.47
C ALA A 189 -14.82 3.71 21.98
N THR A 190 -14.63 2.65 21.17
CA THR A 190 -15.73 2.00 20.44
C THR A 190 -16.04 0.57 20.93
N GLY A 191 -15.14 -0.05 21.69
CA GLY A 191 -15.25 -1.44 22.14
C GLY A 191 -15.12 -2.47 21.02
N SER A 192 -14.56 -2.11 19.84
CA SER A 192 -14.40 -3.01 18.69
C SER A 192 -13.16 -2.70 17.87
N THR A 193 -12.59 -3.72 17.21
CA THR A 193 -11.54 -3.61 16.20
C THR A 193 -12.08 -3.77 14.77
N ASN A 194 -13.31 -4.29 14.61
CA ASN A 194 -13.94 -4.47 13.31
C ASN A 194 -14.38 -3.12 12.72
N LEU A 195 -14.00 -2.83 11.48
CA LEU A 195 -14.18 -1.53 10.84
C LEU A 195 -15.65 -1.10 10.75
N ALA A 196 -16.53 -2.00 10.33
CA ALA A 196 -17.96 -1.71 10.21
C ALA A 196 -18.62 -1.47 11.58
N VAL A 197 -18.22 -2.23 12.60
CA VAL A 197 -18.72 -2.07 13.98
C VAL A 197 -18.23 -0.75 14.57
N ILE A 198 -16.98 -0.35 14.33
CA ILE A 198 -16.44 0.96 14.73
C ILE A 198 -17.31 2.08 14.15
N ALA A 199 -17.59 2.07 12.84
CA ALA A 199 -18.43 3.06 12.20
C ALA A 199 -19.84 3.10 12.80
N GLY A 200 -20.50 1.94 12.97
CA GLY A 200 -21.83 1.82 13.58
C GLY A 200 -21.88 2.38 15.01
N ARG A 201 -20.90 2.02 15.85
CA ARG A 201 -20.85 2.51 17.24
C ARG A 201 -20.49 3.99 17.32
N THR A 202 -19.65 4.49 16.41
CA THR A 202 -19.36 5.93 16.30
C THR A 202 -20.64 6.75 16.11
N THR A 203 -21.57 6.27 15.28
CA THR A 203 -22.86 6.90 15.07
C THR A 203 -23.80 6.67 16.25
N MET A 204 -23.94 5.44 16.71
CA MET A 204 -24.88 5.06 17.78
C MET A 204 -24.61 5.80 19.09
N TYR A 205 -23.34 5.99 19.44
CA TYR A 205 -22.94 6.64 20.69
C TYR A 205 -22.45 8.09 20.50
N ASN A 206 -22.64 8.66 19.30
CA ASN A 206 -22.20 10.03 18.94
C ASN A 206 -20.71 10.30 19.26
N LEU A 207 -19.83 9.36 18.90
CA LEU A 207 -18.40 9.42 19.20
C LEU A 207 -17.57 10.17 18.14
N ALA A 208 -18.19 10.71 17.09
CA ALA A 208 -17.48 11.32 15.96
C ALA A 208 -16.47 12.42 16.36
N SER A 209 -16.73 13.13 17.45
CA SER A 209 -15.86 14.15 18.03
C SER A 209 -15.24 13.75 19.39
N SER A 210 -15.34 12.48 19.78
CA SER A 210 -14.75 11.98 21.03
C SER A 210 -13.23 12.17 21.03
N PRO A 211 -12.63 12.84 22.01
CA PRO A 211 -11.18 13.04 22.08
C PRO A 211 -10.40 11.73 22.02
N LEU A 212 -10.89 10.68 22.69
CA LEU A 212 -10.25 9.37 22.70
C LEU A 212 -10.20 8.75 21.31
N LEU A 213 -11.32 8.81 20.56
CA LEU A 213 -11.38 8.33 19.17
C LEU A 213 -10.48 9.15 18.24
N LEU A 214 -10.49 10.48 18.38
CA LEU A 214 -9.70 11.38 17.52
C LEU A 214 -8.19 11.19 17.75
N VAL A 215 -7.73 11.02 19.01
CA VAL A 215 -6.33 10.69 19.30
C VAL A 215 -5.98 9.32 18.72
N GLY A 216 -6.87 8.33 18.82
CA GLY A 216 -6.70 7.03 18.17
C GLY A 216 -6.51 7.15 16.66
N ILE A 217 -7.37 7.91 15.96
CA ILE A 217 -7.29 8.18 14.51
C ILE A 217 -5.96 8.89 14.17
N ALA A 218 -5.54 9.87 14.99
CA ALA A 218 -4.27 10.59 14.76
C ALA A 218 -3.06 9.65 14.87
N LEU A 219 -3.03 8.74 15.84
CA LEU A 219 -1.97 7.75 15.98
C LEU A 219 -1.96 6.72 14.85
N LEU A 220 -3.14 6.28 14.39
CA LEU A 220 -3.26 5.45 13.19
C LEU A 220 -2.71 6.20 11.97
N LEU A 221 -2.99 7.51 11.83
CA LEU A 221 -2.48 8.34 10.75
C LEU A 221 -0.94 8.42 10.76
N ILE A 222 -0.31 8.49 11.93
CA ILE A 222 1.15 8.42 12.08
C ILE A 222 1.68 7.07 11.58
N GLY A 223 1.08 5.95 12.03
CA GLY A 223 1.48 4.61 11.63
C GLY A 223 1.37 4.36 10.12
N PHE A 224 0.23 4.69 9.53
CA PHE A 224 0.04 4.60 8.07
C PHE A 224 0.91 5.61 7.32
N GLY A 225 1.04 6.85 7.82
CA GLY A 225 1.87 7.88 7.24
C GLY A 225 3.33 7.46 7.09
N PHE A 226 3.87 6.76 8.09
CA PHE A 226 5.20 6.15 8.00
C PHE A 226 5.27 5.10 6.90
N LYS A 227 4.31 4.17 6.83
CA LYS A 227 4.31 3.06 5.85
C LYS A 227 4.23 3.54 4.41
N VAL A 228 3.49 4.62 4.15
CA VAL A 228 3.39 5.22 2.80
C VAL A 228 4.42 6.33 2.55
N ALA A 229 5.28 6.61 3.52
CA ALA A 229 6.33 7.63 3.49
C ALA A 229 5.79 9.06 3.22
N THR A 230 4.79 9.49 3.99
CA THR A 230 4.28 10.88 3.92
C THR A 230 5.06 11.82 4.83
N VAL A 231 5.10 13.09 4.49
CA VAL A 231 5.68 14.14 5.33
C VAL A 231 4.80 14.33 6.58
N PRO A 232 5.38 14.38 7.80
CA PRO A 232 6.81 14.38 8.13
C PRO A 232 7.44 12.98 8.30
N PHE A 233 6.70 11.90 8.16
CA PHE A 233 7.11 10.53 8.47
C PHE A 233 7.94 9.84 7.37
N HIS A 234 8.43 10.61 6.37
CA HIS A 234 9.14 10.13 5.18
C HIS A 234 10.66 9.97 5.34
N MET A 235 11.24 10.47 6.44
CA MET A 235 12.70 10.65 6.60
C MET A 235 13.53 9.38 6.38
N TRP A 236 12.94 8.22 6.62
CA TRP A 236 13.59 6.92 6.42
C TRP A 236 13.75 6.54 4.94
N ALA A 237 12.81 6.95 4.06
CA ALA A 237 12.68 6.40 2.73
C ALA A 237 13.88 6.72 1.81
N PRO A 238 14.42 7.94 1.74
CA PRO A 238 15.56 8.22 0.86
C PRO A 238 16.83 7.42 1.22
N ASP A 239 17.12 7.24 2.50
CA ASP A 239 18.33 6.54 2.96
C ASP A 239 18.18 5.02 2.79
N VAL A 240 17.00 4.47 3.15
CA VAL A 240 16.70 3.05 2.99
C VAL A 240 16.67 2.65 1.52
N TYR A 241 16.06 3.49 0.65
CA TYR A 241 15.99 3.20 -0.78
C TYR A 241 17.36 3.28 -1.45
N ASP A 242 18.23 4.15 -0.99
CA ASP A 242 19.62 4.23 -1.48
C ASP A 242 20.46 3.03 -1.01
N GLY A 243 20.30 2.60 0.23
CA GLY A 243 21.08 1.53 0.85
C GLY A 243 20.66 0.11 0.44
N ALA A 244 19.36 -0.15 0.29
CA ALA A 244 18.84 -1.47 -0.06
C ALA A 244 19.21 -1.87 -1.51
N PRO A 245 19.28 -3.19 -1.82
CA PRO A 245 19.41 -3.66 -3.20
C PRO A 245 18.31 -3.08 -4.10
N SER A 246 18.63 -2.75 -5.35
CA SER A 246 17.71 -2.05 -6.26
C SER A 246 16.37 -2.76 -6.48
N PRO A 247 16.30 -4.11 -6.62
CA PRO A 247 15.03 -4.83 -6.70
C PRO A 247 14.18 -4.70 -5.44
N ILE A 248 14.80 -4.70 -4.27
CA ILE A 248 14.10 -4.57 -2.99
C ILE A 248 13.61 -3.13 -2.82
N THR A 249 14.36 -2.14 -3.28
CA THR A 249 13.89 -0.75 -3.33
C THR A 249 12.66 -0.60 -4.22
N ALA A 250 12.64 -1.23 -5.42
CA ALA A 250 11.46 -1.25 -6.29
C ALA A 250 10.25 -1.87 -5.58
N TYR A 251 10.46 -2.99 -4.89
CA TYR A 251 9.43 -3.69 -4.14
C TYR A 251 8.86 -2.83 -3.01
N MET A 252 9.72 -2.15 -2.23
CA MET A 252 9.28 -1.22 -1.19
C MET A 252 8.55 -0.01 -1.75
N ALA A 253 9.05 0.57 -2.84
CA ALA A 253 8.49 1.78 -3.43
C ALA A 253 7.13 1.55 -4.10
N ALA A 254 6.91 0.38 -4.68
CA ALA A 254 5.69 0.05 -5.43
C ALA A 254 4.75 -0.86 -4.64
N THR A 255 5.16 -2.10 -4.36
CA THR A 255 4.28 -3.16 -3.86
C THR A 255 3.89 -2.95 -2.40
N VAL A 256 4.87 -2.70 -1.51
CA VAL A 256 4.62 -2.38 -0.10
C VAL A 256 3.72 -1.15 0.03
N LYS A 257 4.00 -0.13 -0.78
CA LYS A 257 3.21 1.10 -0.80
C LYS A 257 1.79 0.86 -1.30
N ALA A 258 1.60 0.02 -2.33
CA ALA A 258 0.28 -0.32 -2.86
C ALA A 258 -0.58 -1.00 -1.78
N ALA A 259 -0.06 -1.99 -1.08
CA ALA A 259 -0.76 -2.66 0.01
C ALA A 259 -1.08 -1.71 1.19
N ALA A 260 -0.12 -0.86 1.57
CA ALA A 260 -0.31 0.12 2.64
C ALA A 260 -1.40 1.15 2.29
N PHE A 261 -1.43 1.67 1.06
CA PHE A 261 -2.49 2.58 0.62
C PHE A 261 -3.85 1.88 0.52
N ALA A 262 -3.90 0.63 0.09
CA ALA A 262 -5.14 -0.15 0.06
C ALA A 262 -5.75 -0.30 1.45
N ALA A 263 -4.96 -0.66 2.45
CA ALA A 263 -5.43 -0.71 3.83
C ALA A 263 -5.79 0.68 4.37
N PHE A 264 -5.00 1.69 4.05
CA PHE A 264 -5.24 3.06 4.48
C PHE A 264 -6.62 3.54 4.03
N ILE A 265 -6.94 3.44 2.73
CA ILE A 265 -8.23 3.90 2.23
C ILE A 265 -9.39 3.07 2.81
N ARG A 266 -9.22 1.74 2.93
CA ARG A 266 -10.23 0.86 3.51
C ARG A 266 -10.53 1.26 4.96
N VAL A 267 -9.51 1.40 5.80
CA VAL A 267 -9.69 1.78 7.21
C VAL A 267 -10.37 3.14 7.33
N TRP A 268 -9.92 4.15 6.58
CA TRP A 268 -10.48 5.50 6.69
C TRP A 268 -11.93 5.61 6.20
N LEU A 269 -12.26 4.91 5.13
CA LEU A 269 -13.60 5.01 4.55
C LEU A 269 -14.61 4.03 5.18
N GLU A 270 -14.16 2.89 5.72
CA GLU A 270 -15.05 1.96 6.41
C GLU A 270 -15.22 2.28 7.90
N ALA A 271 -14.13 2.57 8.64
CA ALA A 271 -14.22 2.76 10.09
C ALA A 271 -14.55 4.21 10.50
N PHE A 272 -14.07 5.21 9.74
CA PHE A 272 -14.13 6.61 10.17
C PHE A 272 -14.90 7.56 9.24
N PRO A 273 -15.95 7.14 8.52
CA PRO A 273 -16.70 8.02 7.62
C PRO A 273 -17.38 9.16 8.37
N PHE A 274 -17.87 8.90 9.59
CA PHE A 274 -18.58 9.89 10.41
C PHE A 274 -17.65 10.91 11.10
N SER A 275 -16.36 10.62 11.21
CA SER A 275 -15.34 11.55 11.70
C SER A 275 -14.60 12.27 10.56
N ALA A 276 -15.12 12.21 9.33
CA ALA A 276 -14.44 12.74 8.13
C ALA A 276 -14.19 14.26 8.20
N SER A 277 -15.05 15.03 8.85
CA SER A 277 -14.85 16.47 9.07
C SER A 277 -13.62 16.78 9.92
N MET A 278 -13.19 15.86 10.79
CA MET A 278 -12.05 16.02 11.68
C MET A 278 -10.73 15.57 11.01
N TRP A 279 -10.71 14.40 10.36
CA TRP A 279 -9.46 13.88 9.80
C TRP A 279 -9.11 14.39 8.40
N ARG A 280 -10.11 14.81 7.57
CA ARG A 280 -9.84 15.31 6.20
C ARG A 280 -8.92 16.53 6.16
N PRO A 281 -9.09 17.57 7.01
CA PRO A 281 -8.17 18.71 7.01
C PRO A 281 -6.73 18.33 7.34
N ALA A 282 -6.53 17.46 8.34
CA ALA A 282 -5.20 16.96 8.71
C ALA A 282 -4.56 16.17 7.57
N LEU A 283 -5.32 15.24 6.96
CA LEU A 283 -4.87 14.47 5.81
C LEU A 283 -4.56 15.36 4.60
N GLY A 284 -5.38 16.41 4.37
CA GLY A 284 -5.15 17.40 3.33
C GLY A 284 -3.85 18.17 3.53
N GLY A 285 -3.57 18.61 4.75
CA GLY A 285 -2.30 19.26 5.11
C GLY A 285 -1.09 18.37 4.88
N ILE A 286 -1.17 17.09 5.30
CA ILE A 286 -0.14 16.07 5.06
C ILE A 286 0.05 15.84 3.56
N ALA A 287 -1.04 15.76 2.78
CA ALA A 287 -0.97 15.57 1.33
C ALA A 287 -0.24 16.74 0.65
N ILE A 288 -0.58 18.00 1.00
CA ILE A 288 0.09 19.20 0.48
C ILE A 288 1.59 19.17 0.82
N ALA A 289 1.92 18.98 2.10
CA ALA A 289 3.31 18.93 2.54
C ALA A 289 4.10 17.83 1.81
N THR A 290 3.49 16.65 1.62
CA THR A 290 4.11 15.51 0.94
C THR A 290 4.34 15.79 -0.54
N MET A 291 3.36 16.37 -1.24
CA MET A 291 3.50 16.76 -2.65
C MET A 291 4.59 17.83 -2.84
N VAL A 292 4.58 18.86 -2.00
CA VAL A 292 5.52 19.98 -2.12
C VAL A 292 6.95 19.56 -1.78
N ILE A 293 7.16 18.97 -0.59
CA ILE A 293 8.50 18.61 -0.10
C ILE A 293 9.10 17.50 -0.95
N GLY A 294 8.33 16.47 -1.30
CA GLY A 294 8.80 15.37 -2.15
C GLY A 294 9.31 15.86 -3.51
N ASN A 295 8.54 16.69 -4.19
CA ASN A 295 8.93 17.19 -5.50
C ASN A 295 10.03 18.26 -5.43
N ALA A 296 10.01 19.18 -4.44
CA ALA A 296 11.03 20.21 -4.29
C ALA A 296 12.42 19.61 -4.00
N ILE A 297 12.50 18.62 -3.10
CA ILE A 297 13.77 17.95 -2.79
C ILE A 297 14.20 17.02 -3.95
N GLY A 298 13.26 16.46 -4.69
CA GLY A 298 13.53 15.64 -5.87
C GLY A 298 14.39 16.35 -6.92
N ILE A 299 14.18 17.66 -7.13
CA ILE A 299 14.91 18.47 -8.13
C ILE A 299 16.41 18.52 -7.84
N VAL A 300 16.83 18.60 -6.57
CA VAL A 300 18.24 18.77 -6.20
C VAL A 300 19.00 17.44 -6.08
N GLN A 301 18.34 16.31 -6.29
CA GLN A 301 19.00 15.01 -6.20
C GLN A 301 19.90 14.77 -7.41
N ARG A 302 21.06 14.18 -7.15
CA ARG A 302 22.02 13.75 -8.18
C ARG A 302 22.18 12.24 -8.28
N ASN A 303 21.71 11.52 -7.29
CA ASN A 303 21.65 10.06 -7.25
C ASN A 303 20.29 9.60 -7.76
N LEU A 304 20.27 8.71 -8.74
CA LEU A 304 19.04 8.23 -9.40
C LEU A 304 18.09 7.50 -8.42
N LYS A 305 18.63 6.67 -7.51
CA LYS A 305 17.80 5.98 -6.50
C LYS A 305 17.16 6.98 -5.52
N ARG A 306 17.91 8.00 -5.07
CA ARG A 306 17.37 9.05 -4.19
C ARG A 306 16.36 9.93 -4.92
N LEU A 307 16.57 10.24 -6.21
CA LEU A 307 15.59 10.95 -7.05
C LEU A 307 14.28 10.15 -7.11
N LEU A 308 14.35 8.85 -7.41
CA LEU A 308 13.17 7.97 -7.43
C LEU A 308 12.52 7.83 -6.04
N ALA A 309 13.28 7.91 -4.96
CA ALA A 309 12.74 7.92 -3.59
C ALA A 309 11.90 9.18 -3.33
N TYR A 310 12.43 10.37 -3.65
CA TYR A 310 11.66 11.62 -3.50
C TYR A 310 10.48 11.71 -4.47
N SER A 311 10.64 11.20 -5.69
CA SER A 311 9.53 10.96 -6.61
C SER A 311 8.44 10.11 -5.95
N SER A 312 8.81 9.00 -5.32
CA SER A 312 7.88 8.10 -4.62
C SER A 312 7.16 8.79 -3.45
N ILE A 313 7.82 9.72 -2.74
CA ILE A 313 7.19 10.56 -1.71
C ILE A 313 6.17 11.51 -2.36
N GLY A 314 6.52 12.19 -3.45
CA GLY A 314 5.58 13.04 -4.19
C GLY A 314 4.33 12.29 -4.66
N HIS A 315 4.52 11.07 -5.20
CA HIS A 315 3.42 10.19 -5.63
C HIS A 315 2.54 9.75 -4.45
N ALA A 316 3.11 9.54 -3.25
CA ALA A 316 2.30 9.29 -2.04
C ALA A 316 1.38 10.48 -1.74
N GLY A 317 1.86 11.71 -1.91
CA GLY A 317 1.03 12.91 -1.78
C GLY A 317 -0.17 12.92 -2.74
N TYR A 318 0.03 12.54 -4.01
CA TYR A 318 -1.08 12.43 -4.98
C TYR A 318 -2.10 11.36 -4.60
N LEU A 319 -1.66 10.22 -4.06
CA LEU A 319 -2.55 9.15 -3.57
C LEU A 319 -3.35 9.58 -2.34
N LEU A 320 -2.77 10.40 -1.44
CA LEU A 320 -3.50 10.97 -0.32
C LEU A 320 -4.66 11.88 -0.76
N VAL A 321 -4.53 12.57 -1.90
CA VAL A 321 -5.64 13.37 -2.47
C VAL A 321 -6.84 12.48 -2.80
N ALA A 322 -6.61 11.27 -3.33
CA ALA A 322 -7.67 10.30 -3.59
C ALA A 322 -8.39 9.85 -2.31
N ILE A 323 -7.64 9.65 -1.20
CA ILE A 323 -8.24 9.31 0.11
C ILE A 323 -9.02 10.51 0.67
N ALA A 324 -8.47 11.72 0.58
CA ALA A 324 -9.11 12.93 1.08
C ALA A 324 -10.44 13.25 0.35
N ALA A 325 -10.57 12.85 -0.93
CA ALA A 325 -11.84 12.93 -1.66
C ALA A 325 -12.95 12.15 -0.96
N GLY A 326 -12.61 11.01 -0.31
CA GLY A 326 -13.55 10.24 0.51
C GLY A 326 -14.73 9.66 -0.27
N THR A 327 -14.50 9.29 -1.53
CA THR A 327 -15.54 8.83 -2.46
C THR A 327 -15.16 7.50 -3.10
N VAL A 328 -16.14 6.81 -3.64
CA VAL A 328 -15.96 5.60 -4.44
C VAL A 328 -15.09 5.90 -5.67
N GLN A 329 -15.26 7.06 -6.30
CA GLN A 329 -14.39 7.50 -7.39
C GLN A 329 -12.94 7.68 -6.95
N GLY A 330 -12.70 8.19 -5.73
CA GLY A 330 -11.36 8.30 -5.13
C GLY A 330 -10.69 6.94 -4.97
N SER A 331 -11.44 5.94 -4.49
CA SER A 331 -10.94 4.57 -4.35
C SER A 331 -10.54 3.96 -5.69
N SER A 332 -11.38 4.08 -6.72
CA SER A 332 -11.09 3.59 -8.07
C SER A 332 -9.89 4.30 -8.70
N ALA A 333 -9.80 5.63 -8.50
CA ALA A 333 -8.69 6.43 -8.99
C ALA A 333 -7.37 6.00 -8.32
N MET A 334 -7.41 5.71 -7.01
CA MET A 334 -6.26 5.21 -6.28
C MET A 334 -5.81 3.82 -6.79
N LEU A 335 -6.75 2.88 -7.00
CA LEU A 335 -6.43 1.55 -7.52
C LEU A 335 -5.75 1.62 -8.89
N PHE A 336 -6.33 2.37 -9.82
CA PHE A 336 -5.74 2.57 -11.15
C PHE A 336 -4.35 3.22 -11.04
N TYR A 337 -4.21 4.24 -10.19
CA TYR A 337 -2.93 4.90 -9.96
C TYR A 337 -1.86 3.95 -9.42
N LEU A 338 -2.20 3.15 -8.41
CA LEU A 338 -1.28 2.17 -7.81
C LEU A 338 -0.80 1.14 -8.84
N PHE A 339 -1.68 0.66 -9.71
CA PHE A 339 -1.33 -0.26 -10.77
C PHE A 339 -0.32 0.36 -11.76
N ILE A 340 -0.63 1.54 -12.30
CA ILE A 340 0.26 2.24 -13.24
C ILE A 340 1.59 2.62 -12.57
N TYR A 341 1.53 3.08 -11.32
CA TYR A 341 2.71 3.43 -10.55
C TYR A 341 3.62 2.21 -10.28
N THR A 342 3.03 1.05 -10.01
CA THR A 342 3.77 -0.21 -9.84
C THR A 342 4.53 -0.57 -11.11
N LEU A 343 3.89 -0.53 -12.27
CA LEU A 343 4.53 -0.80 -13.57
C LEU A 343 5.68 0.18 -13.83
N ALA A 344 5.44 1.48 -13.68
CA ALA A 344 6.44 2.51 -13.94
C ALA A 344 7.65 2.41 -13.00
N THR A 345 7.42 2.11 -11.73
CA THR A 345 8.47 1.99 -10.72
C THR A 345 9.33 0.75 -10.98
N PHE A 346 8.74 -0.43 -11.20
CA PHE A 346 9.53 -1.62 -11.50
C PHE A 346 10.31 -1.49 -12.80
N GLY A 347 9.75 -0.89 -13.83
CA GLY A 347 10.46 -0.57 -15.07
C GLY A 347 11.66 0.36 -14.82
N ALA A 348 11.47 1.46 -14.08
CA ALA A 348 12.55 2.40 -13.75
C ALA A 348 13.68 1.70 -12.96
N PHE A 349 13.34 0.87 -11.98
CA PHE A 349 14.33 0.12 -11.23
C PHE A 349 14.98 -1.03 -12.03
N ALA A 350 14.31 -1.61 -13.03
CA ALA A 350 14.95 -2.53 -13.98
C ALA A 350 16.08 -1.85 -14.76
N VAL A 351 15.89 -0.57 -15.12
CA VAL A 351 16.97 0.26 -15.69
C VAL A 351 18.07 0.51 -14.66
N VAL A 352 17.73 0.86 -13.41
CA VAL A 352 18.70 1.05 -12.32
C VAL A 352 19.55 -0.21 -12.12
N VAL A 353 18.91 -1.40 -12.03
CA VAL A 353 19.60 -2.70 -11.90
C VAL A 353 20.59 -2.92 -13.07
N THR A 354 20.20 -2.55 -14.29
CA THR A 354 21.06 -2.67 -15.46
C THR A 354 22.26 -1.71 -15.43
N LEU A 355 22.09 -0.52 -14.84
CA LEU A 355 23.12 0.51 -14.75
C LEU A 355 24.08 0.31 -13.56
N THR A 356 23.63 -0.38 -12.51
CA THR A 356 24.43 -0.68 -11.31
C THR A 356 25.60 -1.61 -11.68
N ARG A 357 26.83 -1.21 -11.30
CA ARG A 357 28.04 -2.00 -11.52
C ARG A 357 28.46 -2.68 -10.22
N GLU A 358 29.28 -3.75 -10.36
CA GLU A 358 29.91 -4.38 -9.20
C GLU A 358 30.65 -3.34 -8.35
N ASN A 359 30.42 -3.39 -7.05
CA ASN A 359 31.05 -2.49 -6.05
C ASN A 359 30.74 -0.97 -6.20
N GLN A 360 29.82 -0.55 -7.07
CA GLN A 360 29.33 0.83 -7.12
C GLN A 360 28.07 0.98 -6.27
N GLY A 361 28.17 1.80 -5.24
CA GLY A 361 27.07 1.99 -4.29
C GLY A 361 25.90 2.86 -4.77
N ALA A 362 26.04 3.60 -5.88
CA ALA A 362 25.01 4.52 -6.37
C ALA A 362 25.18 4.80 -7.87
N VAL A 363 24.06 4.89 -8.59
CA VAL A 363 24.03 5.36 -9.98
C VAL A 363 23.80 6.88 -9.97
N MET A 364 24.81 7.65 -10.40
CA MET A 364 24.71 9.10 -10.48
C MET A 364 24.02 9.52 -11.78
N LEU A 365 23.29 10.63 -11.77
CA LEU A 365 22.56 11.11 -12.94
C LEU A 365 23.50 11.41 -14.14
N ASP A 366 24.71 11.88 -13.88
CA ASP A 366 25.69 12.17 -14.94
C ASP A 366 26.11 10.90 -15.71
N GLU A 367 26.03 9.72 -15.11
CA GLU A 367 26.30 8.43 -15.76
C GLU A 367 25.27 8.07 -16.85
N LEU A 368 24.08 8.69 -16.81
CA LEU A 368 23.05 8.56 -17.84
C LEU A 368 23.36 9.36 -19.10
N SER A 369 24.32 10.30 -19.05
CA SER A 369 24.65 11.17 -20.19
C SER A 369 25.02 10.37 -21.42
N GLY A 370 24.37 10.67 -22.55
CA GLY A 370 24.62 10.02 -23.83
C GLY A 370 24.24 8.52 -23.89
N LEU A 371 23.41 8.04 -22.96
CA LEU A 371 22.99 6.62 -22.91
C LEU A 371 22.34 6.17 -24.23
N TRP A 372 21.60 7.05 -24.92
CA TRP A 372 20.99 6.78 -26.22
C TRP A 372 22.00 6.28 -27.28
N ARG A 373 23.24 6.78 -27.25
CA ARG A 373 24.27 6.41 -28.23
C ARG A 373 24.82 5.00 -28.04
N VAL A 374 24.85 4.50 -26.81
CA VAL A 374 25.45 3.20 -26.46
C VAL A 374 24.43 2.11 -26.19
N ARG A 375 23.26 2.47 -25.65
CA ARG A 375 22.14 1.57 -25.31
C ARG A 375 20.80 2.23 -25.65
N PRO A 376 20.44 2.37 -26.94
CA PRO A 376 19.26 3.13 -27.38
C PRO A 376 17.95 2.59 -26.77
N TRP A 377 17.77 1.27 -26.72
CA TRP A 377 16.56 0.68 -26.12
C TRP A 377 16.43 1.00 -24.63
N LEU A 378 17.53 0.93 -23.87
CA LEU A 378 17.52 1.23 -22.44
C LEU A 378 17.18 2.72 -22.18
N ALA A 379 17.73 3.62 -22.99
CA ALA A 379 17.43 5.04 -22.93
C ALA A 379 15.97 5.34 -23.30
N PHE A 380 15.45 4.70 -24.36
CA PHE A 380 14.05 4.84 -24.77
C PHE A 380 13.09 4.32 -23.67
N ALA A 381 13.36 3.12 -23.14
CA ALA A 381 12.56 2.55 -22.05
C ALA A 381 12.53 3.48 -20.82
N MET A 382 13.70 3.98 -20.39
CA MET A 382 13.77 4.92 -19.27
C MET A 382 13.01 6.22 -19.56
N ALA A 383 13.07 6.74 -20.78
CA ALA A 383 12.30 7.93 -21.18
C ALA A 383 10.78 7.70 -21.05
N VAL A 384 10.27 6.58 -21.56
CA VAL A 384 8.85 6.21 -21.42
C VAL A 384 8.46 6.16 -19.94
N LEU A 385 9.29 5.54 -19.09
CA LEU A 385 9.05 5.40 -17.66
C LEU A 385 9.06 6.75 -16.92
N MET A 386 10.01 7.64 -17.26
CA MET A 386 10.06 8.99 -16.69
C MET A 386 8.85 9.82 -17.12
N LEU A 387 8.43 9.74 -18.39
CA LEU A 387 7.24 10.41 -18.89
C LEU A 387 5.95 9.86 -18.25
N ALA A 388 5.88 8.55 -18.00
CA ALA A 388 4.76 7.94 -17.29
C ALA A 388 4.68 8.45 -15.83
N LEU A 389 5.80 8.46 -15.09
CA LEU A 389 5.84 8.99 -13.71
C LEU A 389 5.53 10.49 -13.67
N MET A 390 6.01 11.25 -14.65
CA MET A 390 5.67 12.66 -14.80
C MET A 390 4.17 12.87 -15.03
N GLY A 391 3.51 11.94 -15.73
CA GLY A 391 2.12 12.08 -16.17
C GLY A 391 2.01 12.89 -17.47
N PHE A 392 2.89 12.62 -18.44
CA PHE A 392 2.83 13.23 -19.75
C PHE A 392 1.75 12.56 -20.63
N PRO A 393 0.91 13.30 -21.35
CA PRO A 393 -0.25 12.72 -22.05
C PRO A 393 0.09 11.91 -23.31
N ILE A 394 1.33 12.04 -23.84
CA ILE A 394 1.82 11.32 -25.02
C ILE A 394 2.92 10.36 -24.55
N PHE A 395 3.08 9.19 -25.16
CA PHE A 395 4.05 8.14 -24.81
C PHE A 395 4.08 7.65 -23.35
N GLY A 396 3.54 8.41 -22.40
CA GLY A 396 3.40 8.07 -20.99
C GLY A 396 1.97 8.26 -20.50
N GLY A 397 1.00 8.27 -21.42
CA GLY A 397 -0.39 8.62 -21.17
C GLY A 397 -1.06 7.88 -20.01
N ALA A 398 -0.64 6.66 -19.70
CA ALA A 398 -1.15 5.91 -18.55
C ALA A 398 -0.97 6.69 -17.22
N GLY A 399 0.20 7.30 -17.00
CA GLY A 399 0.45 8.14 -15.81
C GLY A 399 -0.34 9.45 -15.81
N PHE A 400 -0.59 10.02 -16.99
CA PHE A 400 -1.48 11.18 -17.12
C PHE A 400 -2.91 10.82 -16.69
N TYR A 401 -3.46 9.74 -17.21
CA TYR A 401 -4.80 9.28 -16.81
C TYR A 401 -4.89 8.96 -15.33
N ALA A 402 -3.84 8.40 -14.74
CA ALA A 402 -3.80 8.13 -13.30
C ALA A 402 -3.93 9.42 -12.47
N LYS A 403 -3.15 10.45 -12.80
CA LYS A 403 -3.24 11.76 -12.12
C LYS A 403 -4.55 12.49 -12.42
N TRP A 404 -5.01 12.43 -13.67
CA TRP A 404 -6.27 13.04 -14.10
C TRP A 404 -7.45 12.45 -13.35
N TYR A 405 -7.48 11.13 -13.15
CA TYR A 405 -8.57 10.46 -12.45
C TYR A 405 -8.61 10.81 -10.95
N VAL A 406 -7.44 10.97 -10.31
CA VAL A 406 -7.34 11.49 -8.94
C VAL A 406 -7.81 12.96 -8.87
N LEU A 407 -7.42 13.78 -9.83
CA LEU A 407 -7.86 15.17 -9.94
C LEU A 407 -9.39 15.28 -10.06
N GLN A 408 -9.99 14.48 -10.94
CA GLN A 408 -11.44 14.41 -11.08
C GLN A 408 -12.12 13.97 -9.79
N ALA A 409 -11.58 12.97 -9.08
CA ALA A 409 -12.13 12.53 -7.80
C ALA A 409 -12.12 13.64 -6.74
N ALA A 410 -11.06 14.45 -6.70
CA ALA A 410 -10.95 15.58 -5.78
C ALA A 410 -11.95 16.71 -6.09
N LEU A 411 -12.16 17.01 -7.38
CA LEU A 411 -13.08 18.09 -7.81
C LEU A 411 -14.55 17.68 -7.74
N ASN A 412 -14.86 16.39 -7.96
CA ASN A 412 -16.22 15.85 -7.91
C ASN A 412 -16.63 15.37 -6.50
N ALA A 413 -15.75 15.48 -5.50
CA ALA A 413 -16.07 15.11 -4.13
C ALA A 413 -17.21 15.99 -3.57
N PRO A 414 -18.09 15.45 -2.71
CA PRO A 414 -19.17 16.23 -2.05
C PRO A 414 -18.65 17.48 -1.34
N VAL A 415 -17.47 17.36 -0.70
CA VAL A 415 -16.69 18.50 -0.21
C VAL A 415 -15.52 18.67 -1.17
N ARG A 416 -15.66 19.61 -2.10
CA ARG A 416 -14.65 19.85 -3.15
C ARG A 416 -13.28 20.13 -2.55
N GLN A 417 -12.29 19.39 -3.03
CA GLN A 417 -10.90 19.49 -2.59
C GLN A 417 -10.07 20.37 -3.57
N THR A 418 -10.59 21.58 -3.88
CA THR A 418 -9.99 22.46 -4.91
C THR A 418 -8.54 22.82 -4.60
N THR A 419 -8.20 23.11 -3.34
CA THR A 419 -6.82 23.40 -2.92
C THR A 419 -5.89 22.22 -3.21
N LEU A 420 -6.32 20.99 -2.87
CA LEU A 420 -5.53 19.78 -3.15
C LEU A 420 -5.37 19.56 -4.65
N ALA A 421 -6.42 19.80 -5.43
CA ALA A 421 -6.40 19.72 -6.89
C ALA A 421 -5.39 20.70 -7.52
N VAL A 422 -5.39 21.97 -7.07
CA VAL A 422 -4.43 22.99 -7.54
C VAL A 422 -2.99 22.61 -7.17
N VAL A 423 -2.74 22.21 -5.92
CA VAL A 423 -1.41 21.79 -5.48
C VAL A 423 -0.92 20.56 -6.24
N LEU A 424 -1.81 19.59 -6.53
CA LEU A 424 -1.48 18.42 -7.34
C LEU A 424 -0.98 18.83 -8.73
N VAL A 425 -1.67 19.76 -9.41
CA VAL A 425 -1.28 20.24 -10.74
C VAL A 425 0.05 20.98 -10.67
N LEU A 426 0.21 21.93 -9.73
CA LEU A 426 1.44 22.70 -9.59
C LEU A 426 2.66 21.82 -9.28
N THR A 427 2.52 20.86 -8.37
CA THR A 427 3.61 19.95 -8.02
C THR A 427 3.90 18.91 -9.11
N THR A 428 2.93 18.59 -9.96
CA THR A 428 3.16 17.80 -11.18
C THR A 428 4.05 18.58 -12.16
N VAL A 429 3.83 19.89 -12.35
CA VAL A 429 4.70 20.74 -13.17
C VAL A 429 6.12 20.79 -12.56
N ILE A 430 6.24 20.94 -11.24
CA ILE A 430 7.55 20.89 -10.57
C ILE A 430 8.25 19.55 -10.84
N SER A 431 7.53 18.43 -10.76
CA SER A 431 8.09 17.10 -11.02
C SER A 431 8.60 16.91 -12.44
N ALA A 432 8.00 17.61 -13.42
CA ALA A 432 8.47 17.59 -14.80
C ALA A 432 9.94 18.02 -14.91
N GLY A 433 10.39 18.94 -14.06
CA GLY A 433 11.77 19.44 -14.06
C GLY A 433 12.79 18.30 -13.92
N TYR A 434 12.69 17.45 -12.93
CA TYR A 434 13.66 16.39 -12.71
C TYR A 434 13.45 15.17 -13.63
N TYR A 435 12.23 14.84 -14.04
CA TYR A 435 12.02 13.74 -14.98
C TYR A 435 12.53 14.08 -16.37
N LEU A 436 12.24 15.29 -16.87
CA LEU A 436 12.76 15.74 -18.15
C LEU A 436 14.27 15.95 -18.12
N TYR A 437 14.84 16.34 -16.95
CA TYR A 437 16.28 16.43 -16.80
C TYR A 437 16.96 15.07 -17.02
N VAL A 438 16.41 13.97 -16.49
CA VAL A 438 16.90 12.60 -16.76
C VAL A 438 16.82 12.28 -18.26
N VAL A 439 15.70 12.60 -18.91
CA VAL A 439 15.54 12.38 -20.36
C VAL A 439 16.56 13.23 -21.15
N MET A 440 16.73 14.51 -20.80
CA MET A 440 17.70 15.39 -21.43
C MET A 440 19.14 14.86 -21.33
N LEU A 441 19.55 14.36 -20.15
CA LEU A 441 20.87 13.76 -19.98
C LEU A 441 21.09 12.60 -20.94
N MET A 442 20.13 11.71 -21.10
CA MET A 442 20.25 10.51 -21.94
C MET A 442 20.34 10.82 -23.44
N PHE A 443 19.58 11.82 -23.91
CA PHE A 443 19.43 12.08 -25.35
C PHE A 443 20.22 13.27 -25.86
N MET A 444 20.40 14.34 -25.05
CA MET A 444 20.98 15.62 -25.49
C MET A 444 22.40 15.84 -25.00
N ARG A 445 22.84 15.18 -23.93
CA ARG A 445 24.22 15.36 -23.43
C ARG A 445 25.16 14.36 -24.10
N PRO A 446 26.41 14.78 -24.42
CA PRO A 446 27.43 13.84 -24.87
C PRO A 446 27.79 12.87 -23.73
N ARG A 447 28.23 11.66 -24.10
CA ARG A 447 28.74 10.73 -23.12
C ARG A 447 30.11 11.17 -22.61
N PRO A 448 30.34 11.20 -21.29
CA PRO A 448 31.65 11.52 -20.72
C PRO A 448 32.74 10.57 -21.24
N GLU A 449 33.91 11.10 -21.54
CA GLU A 449 35.07 10.30 -21.93
C GLU A 449 35.47 9.34 -20.80
N GLY A 450 35.80 8.11 -21.15
CA GLY A 450 36.17 7.08 -20.19
C GLY A 450 35.02 6.41 -19.45
N LEU A 451 33.74 6.85 -19.62
CA LEU A 451 32.60 6.18 -19.01
C LEU A 451 32.27 4.90 -19.81
N PRO A 452 32.49 3.69 -19.25
CA PRO A 452 32.21 2.45 -19.97
C PRO A 452 30.71 2.28 -20.26
N ALA A 453 30.38 1.62 -21.37
CA ALA A 453 28.99 1.30 -21.69
C ALA A 453 28.39 0.39 -20.59
N PRO A 454 27.11 0.59 -20.21
CA PRO A 454 26.43 -0.33 -19.31
C PRO A 454 26.43 -1.76 -19.88
N GLU A 455 26.51 -2.74 -19.02
CA GLU A 455 26.35 -4.14 -19.39
C GLU A 455 24.96 -4.41 -20.00
N GLN A 456 24.81 -5.55 -20.65
CA GLN A 456 23.48 -5.96 -21.11
C GLN A 456 22.62 -6.34 -19.90
N ALA A 457 21.35 -5.94 -19.95
CA ALA A 457 20.37 -6.39 -18.95
C ALA A 457 20.32 -7.93 -18.90
N GLY A 458 20.26 -8.48 -17.71
CA GLY A 458 20.00 -9.90 -17.51
C GLY A 458 18.70 -10.34 -18.20
N GLY A 459 18.54 -11.63 -18.42
CA GLY A 459 17.37 -12.15 -19.15
C GLY A 459 16.05 -11.78 -18.51
N LEU A 460 15.93 -11.98 -17.20
CA LEU A 460 14.71 -11.67 -16.45
C LEU A 460 14.50 -10.16 -16.29
N THR A 461 15.56 -9.40 -16.03
CA THR A 461 15.51 -7.93 -15.99
C THR A 461 15.00 -7.33 -17.30
N ARG A 462 15.45 -7.90 -18.45
CA ARG A 462 14.96 -7.49 -19.78
C ARG A 462 13.48 -7.80 -19.97
N VAL A 463 13.02 -8.96 -19.50
CA VAL A 463 11.59 -9.31 -19.55
C VAL A 463 10.77 -8.33 -18.72
N VAL A 464 11.16 -8.05 -17.47
CA VAL A 464 10.45 -7.08 -16.63
C VAL A 464 10.40 -5.69 -17.28
N LEU A 465 11.54 -5.20 -17.82
CA LEU A 465 11.61 -3.91 -18.50
C LEU A 465 10.67 -3.85 -19.71
N ASN A 466 10.72 -4.87 -20.57
CA ASN A 466 9.90 -4.90 -21.79
C ASN A 466 8.41 -5.00 -21.46
N VAL A 467 8.03 -5.84 -20.49
CA VAL A 467 6.63 -6.01 -20.07
C VAL A 467 6.09 -4.71 -19.46
N THR A 468 6.84 -4.07 -18.57
CA THR A 468 6.40 -2.83 -17.92
C THR A 468 6.24 -1.69 -18.93
N VAL A 469 7.19 -1.52 -19.87
CA VAL A 469 7.11 -0.52 -20.94
C VAL A 469 5.93 -0.82 -21.88
N ALA A 470 5.77 -2.07 -22.31
CA ALA A 470 4.66 -2.45 -23.19
C ALA A 470 3.30 -2.20 -22.53
N LEU A 471 3.12 -2.61 -21.28
CA LEU A 471 1.86 -2.38 -20.56
C LEU A 471 1.57 -0.89 -20.36
N LEU A 472 2.59 -0.07 -20.02
CA LEU A 472 2.41 1.38 -19.89
C LEU A 472 2.00 2.03 -21.21
N LEU A 473 2.57 1.61 -22.34
CA LEU A 473 2.17 2.10 -23.66
C LEU A 473 0.75 1.64 -24.00
N ILE A 474 0.41 0.37 -23.79
CA ILE A 474 -0.93 -0.15 -24.03
C ILE A 474 -1.97 0.64 -23.22
N PHE A 475 -1.77 0.78 -21.90
CA PHE A 475 -2.71 1.51 -21.05
C PHE A 475 -2.64 3.03 -21.22
N GLY A 476 -1.60 3.54 -21.86
CA GLY A 476 -1.51 4.92 -22.31
C GLY A 476 -2.40 5.23 -23.51
N PHE A 477 -2.56 4.27 -24.43
CA PHE A 477 -3.42 4.40 -25.60
C PHE A 477 -4.86 3.91 -25.35
N VAL A 478 -5.05 2.89 -24.50
CA VAL A 478 -6.35 2.29 -24.20
C VAL A 478 -6.54 2.20 -22.67
N PRO A 479 -6.71 3.35 -21.98
CA PRO A 479 -6.83 3.36 -20.52
C PRO A 479 -8.18 2.81 -20.03
N GLU A 480 -9.22 2.85 -20.86
CA GLU A 480 -10.61 2.59 -20.47
C GLU A 480 -10.79 1.23 -19.81
N ARG A 481 -10.20 0.16 -20.37
CA ARG A 481 -10.32 -1.18 -19.79
C ARG A 481 -9.69 -1.29 -18.40
N ALA A 482 -8.51 -0.71 -18.22
CA ALA A 482 -7.84 -0.73 -16.92
C ALA A 482 -8.60 0.14 -15.88
N ILE A 483 -9.16 1.27 -16.31
CA ILE A 483 -10.03 2.11 -15.48
C ILE A 483 -11.31 1.36 -15.11
N GLU A 484 -11.91 0.63 -16.04
CA GLU A 484 -13.12 -0.17 -15.80
C GLU A 484 -12.86 -1.29 -14.78
N VAL A 485 -11.75 -2.01 -14.90
CA VAL A 485 -11.33 -3.01 -13.92
C VAL A 485 -11.07 -2.37 -12.54
N ALA A 486 -10.43 -1.20 -12.49
CA ALA A 486 -10.26 -0.46 -11.24
C ALA A 486 -11.60 0.04 -10.65
N ARG A 487 -12.57 0.37 -11.49
CA ARG A 487 -13.94 0.71 -11.05
C ARG A 487 -14.68 -0.51 -10.51
N SER A 488 -14.54 -1.67 -11.12
CA SER A 488 -15.15 -2.91 -10.60
C SER A 488 -14.55 -3.35 -9.26
N GLY A 489 -13.31 -2.94 -8.98
CA GLY A 489 -12.61 -3.12 -7.71
C GLY A 489 -13.07 -2.17 -6.58
N GLN A 490 -14.24 -1.55 -6.67
CA GLN A 490 -14.72 -0.64 -5.64
C GLN A 490 -15.05 -1.41 -4.35
N PRO A 491 -14.56 -0.97 -3.18
CA PRO A 491 -15.05 -1.52 -1.92
C PRO A 491 -16.49 -1.07 -1.70
N VAL A 492 -17.32 -1.98 -1.22
CA VAL A 492 -18.67 -1.65 -0.79
C VAL A 492 -18.56 -0.95 0.58
N PHE A 493 -18.51 0.37 0.57
CA PHE A 493 -18.53 1.18 1.79
C PHE A 493 -19.97 1.41 2.23
N GLY A 494 -20.32 1.01 3.42
CA GLY A 494 -21.60 1.29 4.05
C GLY A 494 -22.17 0.08 4.79
N PRO A 495 -23.13 0.29 5.71
CA PRO A 495 -23.94 -0.80 6.20
C PRO A 495 -24.60 -1.44 4.98
N ALA A 496 -24.50 -2.78 4.87
CA ALA A 496 -25.15 -3.53 3.80
C ALA A 496 -26.61 -3.06 3.69
N SER A 497 -26.90 -2.27 2.66
CA SER A 497 -28.23 -1.81 2.36
C SER A 497 -29.03 -3.04 1.96
N GLY A 498 -29.81 -3.60 2.90
CA GLY A 498 -30.79 -4.62 2.60
C GLY A 498 -30.80 -5.89 3.45
N THR A 499 -29.97 -6.03 4.47
CA THR A 499 -30.21 -7.03 5.51
C THR A 499 -30.78 -6.33 6.75
N THR A 500 -32.10 -6.45 6.91
CA THR A 500 -32.79 -6.25 8.18
C THR A 500 -31.93 -6.78 9.32
N ALA A 501 -31.88 -6.02 10.40
CA ALA A 501 -31.12 -6.26 11.64
C ALA A 501 -31.50 -7.55 12.39
N SER A 502 -31.50 -8.70 11.74
CA SER A 502 -31.92 -9.98 12.32
C SER A 502 -30.82 -11.06 12.36
N VAL A 503 -29.57 -10.75 12.01
CA VAL A 503 -28.45 -11.69 12.22
C VAL A 503 -27.26 -10.92 12.78
N LEU A 504 -27.40 -10.40 14.00
CA LEU A 504 -26.25 -10.29 14.90
C LEU A 504 -26.09 -11.70 15.49
N PRO A 505 -25.02 -12.46 15.19
CA PRO A 505 -24.70 -13.61 16.01
C PRO A 505 -24.49 -13.07 17.43
N ASN A 506 -25.04 -13.78 18.41
CA ASN A 506 -24.82 -13.53 19.83
C ASN A 506 -23.31 -13.38 20.09
N VAL A 507 -22.82 -12.16 19.99
CA VAL A 507 -21.51 -11.80 20.53
C VAL A 507 -21.66 -11.99 22.02
N ILE A 508 -20.85 -12.89 22.58
CA ILE A 508 -20.71 -13.07 24.03
C ILE A 508 -20.56 -11.66 24.62
N ASP A 509 -21.59 -11.22 25.29
CA ASP A 509 -21.67 -9.94 25.97
C ASP A 509 -20.69 -9.98 27.16
N PHE A 510 -19.47 -9.60 26.93
CA PHE A 510 -18.56 -9.27 28.02
C PHE A 510 -19.01 -7.92 28.59
N GLY A 511 -20.10 -7.99 29.39
CA GLY A 511 -20.56 -6.95 30.29
C GLY A 511 -20.37 -5.53 29.81
N ALA A 512 -21.33 -4.98 29.09
CA ALA A 512 -21.46 -3.54 29.02
C ALA A 512 -21.39 -2.97 30.46
N PRO A 513 -20.67 -1.87 30.70
CA PRO A 513 -20.71 -1.24 32.02
C PRO A 513 -22.17 -0.97 32.35
N ARG A 514 -22.64 -1.58 33.43
CA ARG A 514 -24.01 -1.36 33.92
C ARG A 514 -24.21 0.13 34.02
N SER A 515 -25.31 0.62 33.44
CA SER A 515 -25.77 1.98 33.68
C SER A 515 -25.68 2.33 35.17
N PRO A 516 -25.22 3.51 35.55
CA PRO A 516 -25.22 3.90 36.95
C PRO A 516 -26.64 3.76 37.50
N PRO A 517 -26.80 3.26 38.74
CA PRO A 517 -28.12 3.04 39.30
C PRO A 517 -28.90 4.36 39.25
N GLU A 518 -30.14 4.29 38.76
CA GLU A 518 -31.08 5.41 38.81
C GLU A 518 -31.06 6.01 40.21
N ARG A 519 -30.78 7.28 40.34
CA ARG A 519 -30.91 7.98 41.61
C ARG A 519 -32.38 7.93 42.01
N VAL A 520 -32.69 7.12 43.00
CA VAL A 520 -33.97 7.15 43.67
C VAL A 520 -34.09 8.53 44.34
N VAL A 521 -34.87 9.42 43.73
CA VAL A 521 -35.21 10.70 44.30
C VAL A 521 -36.32 10.41 45.32
N PHE A 522 -35.98 10.41 46.61
CA PHE A 522 -36.95 10.41 47.68
C PHE A 522 -37.67 11.77 47.71
N VAL A 523 -38.87 11.84 47.12
CA VAL A 523 -39.77 12.96 47.32
C VAL A 523 -40.47 12.77 48.67
N LYS A 524 -40.01 13.47 49.72
CA LYS A 524 -40.76 13.63 50.94
C LYS A 524 -41.98 14.54 50.70
N GLY A 525 -43.15 13.96 50.58
CA GLY A 525 -44.43 14.66 50.67
C GLY A 525 -45.28 14.06 51.79
N PRO A 526 -46.01 14.87 52.59
CA PRO A 526 -46.80 14.38 53.74
C PRO A 526 -48.00 13.57 53.26
N PRO A 527 -48.52 12.62 54.10
CA PRO A 527 -49.64 11.77 53.72
C PRO A 527 -50.93 12.60 53.71
N GLN A 528 -51.57 12.61 52.57
CA GLN A 528 -52.98 13.12 52.49
C GLN A 528 -53.93 11.95 52.76
N VAL A 529 -54.70 12.10 53.84
CA VAL A 529 -55.81 11.24 54.21
C VAL A 529 -56.98 11.57 53.26
N LYS A 530 -57.40 10.63 52.42
CA LYS A 530 -58.67 10.73 51.68
C LYS A 530 -59.77 10.11 52.54
N TYR A 531 -60.71 10.96 52.91
CA TYR A 531 -61.99 10.49 53.46
C TYR A 531 -62.85 9.90 52.33
N ASP A 532 -63.29 8.69 52.55
CA ASP A 532 -64.34 8.04 51.77
C ASP A 532 -65.66 8.67 52.14
N SER A 533 -66.42 9.17 51.17
CA SER A 533 -67.83 9.51 51.29
C SER A 533 -68.62 8.68 50.30
N ALA A 534 -68.91 7.44 50.70
CA ALA A 534 -70.07 6.74 50.21
C ALA A 534 -71.25 7.23 50.98
N VAL A 535 -72.31 7.70 50.30
CA VAL A 535 -73.76 7.49 50.55
C VAL A 535 -74.60 8.42 49.68
N ALA A 536 -75.60 7.85 49.01
CA ALA A 536 -76.84 8.35 48.48
C ALA A 536 -76.80 9.06 47.07
N ARG A 537 -77.19 8.49 46.04
CA ARG A 537 -78.47 7.95 45.51
C ARG A 537 -78.24 7.38 44.10
#